data_1cf53672c4e34602fde7d516ce5656e9
#
_entry.id   1cf53672c4e34602fde7d516ce5656e9
#
_cell.length_a   1.000
_cell.length_b   1.000
_cell.length_c   1.000
_cell.angle_alpha   90.00
_cell.angle_beta   90.00
_cell.angle_gamma   90.00
#
_symmetry.space_group_name_H-M   'P 1'
#
loop_
_entity.id
_entity.type
_entity.pdbx_description
1 polymer ?
#
loop_
_entity_poly.entity_id
_entity_poly.type
_entity_poly.pdbx_seq_one_letter_code
_entity_poly.pdbx_strand_id
1 'polypeptide(L)'
;MEYADAFHVVLLCSAANTDRDFDILEQLLERFSPTPAESGEKYALPRPEKVCGIREAALAPQEIVPIGESSGRICASVKVPCPPAVPIVLSGERIDARCIAVCEAYGITEISVVQ
;
A
#
# COMPACT_ATOMS: atom_id res chain seq x y z
N MET A 1 14.91 9.21 1.34
CA MET A 1 14.18 7.95 1.08
C MET A 1 12.71 8.27 1.20
N GLU A 2 11.96 8.03 0.15
CA GLU A 2 10.53 8.33 0.10
C GLU A 2 9.71 7.14 0.64
N TYR A 3 10.14 5.94 0.27
CA TYR A 3 9.47 4.71 0.65
C TYR A 3 10.44 3.53 0.64
N ALA A 4 10.22 2.56 1.52
CA ALA A 4 10.88 1.26 1.50
C ALA A 4 9.95 0.16 2.01
N ASP A 5 9.98 -0.98 1.37
CA ASP A 5 9.35 -2.23 1.80
C ASP A 5 10.33 -3.40 1.71
N ALA A 6 9.83 -4.63 1.82
CA ALA A 6 10.67 -5.82 1.74
C ALA A 6 11.33 -6.05 0.36
N PHE A 7 10.82 -5.40 -0.69
CA PHE A 7 11.22 -5.65 -2.08
C PHE A 7 11.69 -4.41 -2.82
N HIS A 8 11.31 -3.21 -2.34
CA HIS A 8 11.52 -1.96 -3.06
C HIS A 8 12.03 -0.85 -2.15
N VAL A 9 12.90 -0.03 -2.70
CA VAL A 9 13.27 1.26 -2.13
C VAL A 9 12.98 2.33 -3.18
N VAL A 10 12.23 3.35 -2.80
CA VAL A 10 11.96 4.51 -3.65
C VAL A 10 12.73 5.71 -3.14
N LEU A 11 13.58 6.26 -4.00
CA LEU A 11 14.36 7.46 -3.75
C LEU A 11 13.84 8.58 -4.64
N LEU A 12 13.60 9.73 -4.04
CA LEU A 12 13.26 10.94 -4.78
C LEU A 12 14.54 11.73 -5.05
N CYS A 13 14.89 11.89 -6.32
CA CYS A 13 15.97 12.76 -6.75
C CYS A 13 15.41 14.15 -7.09
N SER A 14 16.10 15.18 -6.68
CA SER A 14 15.75 16.58 -6.91
C SER A 14 16.92 17.37 -7.46
N ALA A 15 16.67 18.58 -7.90
CA ALA A 15 17.73 19.51 -8.36
C ALA A 15 18.72 19.92 -7.25
N ALA A 16 18.42 19.59 -5.99
CA ALA A 16 19.32 19.84 -4.85
C ALA A 16 20.35 18.73 -4.65
N ASN A 17 20.18 17.57 -5.32
CA ASN A 17 21.16 16.49 -5.24
C ASN A 17 22.41 16.87 -6.04
N THR A 18 23.54 16.52 -5.47
CA THR A 18 24.87 16.72 -6.07
C THR A 18 25.41 15.41 -6.64
N ASP A 19 26.42 15.48 -7.51
CA ASP A 19 27.13 14.29 -8.02
C ASP A 19 27.64 13.42 -6.87
N ARG A 20 28.11 14.04 -5.78
CA ARG A 20 28.56 13.33 -4.58
C ARG A 20 27.46 12.47 -3.94
N ASP A 21 26.20 12.90 -3.98
CA ASP A 21 25.08 12.13 -3.42
C ASP A 21 24.86 10.87 -4.26
N PHE A 22 25.00 10.97 -5.57
CA PHE A 22 24.92 9.83 -6.48
C PHE A 22 26.10 8.88 -6.34
N ASP A 23 27.33 9.40 -6.18
CA ASP A 23 28.53 8.59 -5.91
C ASP A 23 28.37 7.76 -4.62
N ILE A 24 27.78 8.37 -3.57
CA ILE A 24 27.51 7.67 -2.31
C ILE A 24 26.46 6.58 -2.52
N LEU A 25 25.39 6.88 -3.27
CA LEU A 25 24.35 5.91 -3.57
C LEU A 25 24.91 4.72 -4.37
N GLU A 26 25.73 4.98 -5.38
CA GLU A 26 26.38 3.94 -6.18
C GLU A 26 27.27 3.04 -5.32
N GLN A 27 28.11 3.62 -4.48
CA GLN A 27 28.96 2.86 -3.54
C GLN A 27 28.15 2.03 -2.54
N LEU A 28 26.97 2.51 -2.12
CA LEU A 28 26.08 1.75 -1.26
C LEU A 28 25.48 0.57 -2.02
N LEU A 29 25.00 0.78 -3.25
CA LEU A 29 24.39 -0.27 -4.08
C LEU A 29 25.40 -1.37 -4.45
N GLU A 30 26.67 -1.02 -4.71
CA GLU A 30 27.73 -1.98 -4.99
C GLU A 30 28.01 -2.95 -3.83
N ARG A 31 27.69 -2.56 -2.60
CA ARG A 31 27.84 -3.43 -1.41
C ARG A 31 26.77 -4.49 -1.30
N PHE A 32 25.66 -4.31 -1.98
CA PHE A 32 24.58 -5.30 -2.02
C PHE A 32 24.87 -6.30 -3.14
N SER A 33 25.21 -7.54 -2.77
CA SER A 33 25.17 -8.63 -3.75
C SER A 33 23.71 -8.82 -4.19
N PRO A 34 23.44 -8.86 -5.51
CA PRO A 34 22.09 -9.14 -5.97
C PRO A 34 21.73 -10.56 -5.50
N THR A 35 20.89 -10.64 -4.49
CA THR A 35 20.23 -11.90 -4.18
C THR A 35 19.20 -12.10 -5.30
N PRO A 36 19.15 -13.26 -5.96
CA PRO A 36 18.06 -13.51 -6.89
C PRO A 36 16.76 -13.21 -6.15
N ALA A 37 16.01 -12.25 -6.63
CA ALA A 37 14.70 -11.98 -6.07
C ALA A 37 13.96 -13.32 -6.20
N GLU A 38 13.76 -14.00 -5.06
CA GLU A 38 12.68 -14.97 -5.01
C GLU A 38 11.50 -14.18 -5.57
N SER A 39 10.92 -14.69 -6.63
CA SER A 39 9.80 -14.03 -7.30
C SER A 39 8.71 -13.87 -6.26
N GLY A 40 8.78 -12.77 -5.51
CA GLY A 40 7.76 -12.43 -4.53
C GLY A 40 6.44 -12.51 -5.26
N GLU A 41 5.48 -13.23 -4.70
CA GLU A 41 4.16 -13.30 -5.31
C GLU A 41 3.76 -11.88 -5.67
N LYS A 42 3.69 -11.62 -6.98
CA LYS A 42 3.16 -10.36 -7.47
C LYS A 42 1.68 -10.37 -7.11
N TYR A 43 1.36 -9.78 -5.98
CA TYR A 43 -0.03 -9.59 -5.59
C TYR A 43 -0.71 -8.79 -6.69
N ALA A 44 -1.53 -9.48 -7.48
CA ALA A 44 -2.41 -8.78 -8.42
C ALA A 44 -3.33 -7.89 -7.60
N LEU A 45 -3.33 -6.60 -7.89
CA LEU A 45 -4.20 -5.65 -7.21
C LEU A 45 -5.64 -6.14 -7.28
N PRO A 46 -6.34 -6.18 -6.16
CA PRO A 46 -7.75 -6.58 -6.13
C PRO A 46 -8.58 -5.60 -6.97
N ARG A 47 -9.72 -6.05 -7.42
CA ARG A 47 -10.74 -5.22 -8.06
C ARG A 47 -12.05 -5.39 -7.29
N PRO A 48 -12.14 -4.77 -6.11
CA PRO A 48 -13.30 -4.92 -5.25
C PRO A 48 -14.56 -4.32 -5.87
N GLU A 49 -15.71 -4.84 -5.43
CA GLU A 49 -17.01 -4.36 -5.86
C GLU A 49 -17.28 -2.96 -5.31
N LYS A 50 -17.64 -2.03 -6.17
CA LYS A 50 -18.12 -0.71 -5.74
C LYS A 50 -19.57 -0.83 -5.26
N VAL A 51 -19.80 -0.50 -3.98
CA VAL A 51 -21.12 -0.58 -3.32
C VAL A 51 -21.80 0.78 -3.27
N CYS A 52 -21.05 1.84 -2.94
CA CYS A 52 -21.56 3.21 -2.85
C CYS A 52 -20.54 4.24 -3.33
N GLY A 53 -20.90 5.51 -3.26
CA GLY A 53 -20.01 6.60 -3.64
C GLY A 53 -18.87 6.79 -2.64
N ILE A 54 -17.66 7.17 -3.13
CA ILE A 54 -16.49 7.46 -2.27
C ILE A 54 -16.85 8.47 -1.18
N ARG A 55 -17.50 9.57 -1.56
CA ARG A 55 -17.90 10.62 -0.62
C ARG A 55 -18.92 10.14 0.40
N GLU A 56 -19.85 9.29 -0.02
CA GLU A 56 -20.87 8.71 0.83
C GLU A 56 -20.25 7.85 1.92
N ALA A 57 -19.38 6.92 1.56
CA ALA A 57 -18.66 6.07 2.49
C ALA A 57 -17.71 6.85 3.41
N ALA A 58 -16.97 7.81 2.85
CA ALA A 58 -16.00 8.60 3.62
C ALA A 58 -16.63 9.54 4.65
N LEU A 59 -17.89 9.93 4.47
CA LEU A 59 -18.64 10.82 5.38
C LEU A 59 -19.67 10.06 6.24
N ALA A 60 -19.86 8.76 6.01
CA ALA A 60 -20.72 7.91 6.84
C ALA A 60 -20.12 7.73 8.25
N PRO A 61 -20.90 7.33 9.26
CA PRO A 61 -20.38 6.83 10.51
C PRO A 61 -19.40 5.68 10.27
N GLN A 62 -18.23 5.75 10.92
CA GLN A 62 -17.12 4.83 10.69
C GLN A 62 -16.70 4.14 11.96
N GLU A 63 -16.16 2.96 11.83
CA GLU A 63 -15.43 2.26 12.89
C GLU A 63 -14.11 1.69 12.36
N ILE A 64 -13.13 1.59 13.23
CA ILE A 64 -11.85 0.95 12.91
C ILE A 64 -11.94 -0.51 13.35
N VAL A 65 -11.64 -1.41 12.44
CA VAL A 65 -11.64 -2.84 12.70
C VAL A 65 -10.29 -3.46 12.31
N PRO A 66 -9.88 -4.56 12.97
CA PRO A 66 -8.75 -5.35 12.51
C PRO A 66 -8.97 -5.79 11.05
N ILE A 67 -7.89 -5.79 10.24
CA ILE A 67 -8.01 -6.12 8.81
C ILE A 67 -8.64 -7.51 8.58
N GLY A 68 -8.31 -8.50 9.40
CA GLY A 68 -8.88 -9.85 9.32
C GLY A 68 -10.39 -9.92 9.58
N GLU A 69 -10.96 -8.92 10.28
CA GLU A 69 -12.39 -8.85 10.60
C GLU A 69 -13.17 -7.97 9.60
N SER A 70 -12.47 -7.36 8.64
CA SER A 70 -13.07 -6.42 7.68
C SER A 70 -13.77 -7.08 6.50
N SER A 71 -13.75 -8.41 6.38
CA SER A 71 -14.33 -9.14 5.25
C SER A 71 -15.81 -8.81 5.03
N GLY A 72 -16.15 -8.46 3.80
CA GLY A 72 -17.53 -8.09 3.40
C GLY A 72 -17.98 -6.69 3.83
N ARG A 73 -17.19 -5.99 4.66
CA ARG A 73 -17.48 -4.60 5.07
C ARG A 73 -17.18 -3.62 3.93
N ILE A 74 -17.75 -2.44 4.02
CA ILE A 74 -17.52 -1.35 3.06
C ILE A 74 -16.37 -0.48 3.58
N CYS A 75 -15.34 -0.31 2.79
CA CYS A 75 -14.21 0.56 3.12
C CYS A 75 -14.68 2.01 3.26
N ALA A 76 -14.27 2.65 4.34
CA ALA A 76 -14.48 4.07 4.59
C ALA A 76 -13.17 4.87 4.58
N SER A 77 -12.03 4.17 4.55
CA SER A 77 -10.72 4.81 4.55
C SER A 77 -10.48 5.63 3.31
N VAL A 78 -10.10 6.88 3.50
CA VAL A 78 -9.68 7.77 2.39
C VAL A 78 -8.33 7.36 1.83
N LYS A 79 -7.52 6.65 2.62
CA LYS A 79 -6.18 6.18 2.23
C LYS A 79 -5.96 4.77 2.75
N VAL A 80 -5.94 3.80 1.84
CA VAL A 80 -5.32 2.50 2.07
C VAL A 80 -4.13 2.43 1.11
N PRO A 81 -2.96 2.91 1.52
CA PRO A 81 -1.83 3.04 0.62
C PRO A 81 -1.22 1.68 0.32
N CYS A 82 -1.17 1.35 -0.96
CA CYS A 82 -0.18 0.44 -1.50
C CYS A 82 0.92 1.28 -2.15
N PRO A 83 2.17 1.06 -1.87
CA PRO A 83 3.26 1.72 -2.59
C PRO A 83 3.34 1.27 -4.05
N PRO A 84 3.63 2.17 -4.97
CA PRO A 84 3.79 3.62 -4.84
C PRO A 84 2.46 4.38 -5.08
N ALA A 85 1.63 4.49 -4.06
CA ALA A 85 0.37 5.25 -4.06
C ALA A 85 -0.80 4.66 -4.90
N VAL A 86 -0.77 3.38 -5.25
CA VAL A 86 -1.93 2.69 -5.82
C VAL A 86 -2.82 2.18 -4.67
N PRO A 87 -4.09 2.54 -4.60
CA PRO A 87 -4.96 2.08 -3.53
C PRO A 87 -5.28 0.59 -3.68
N ILE A 88 -5.24 -0.16 -2.57
CA ILE A 88 -5.67 -1.57 -2.50
C ILE A 88 -7.19 -1.64 -2.58
N VAL A 89 -7.86 -0.74 -1.86
CA VAL A 89 -9.31 -0.60 -1.78
C VAL A 89 -9.65 0.87 -1.58
N LEU A 90 -10.70 1.34 -2.21
CA LEU A 90 -11.20 2.72 -2.11
C LEU A 90 -12.41 2.79 -1.18
N SER A 91 -12.66 3.99 -0.64
CA SER A 91 -13.91 4.25 0.09
C SER A 91 -15.11 3.92 -0.80
N GLY A 92 -16.07 3.19 -0.23
CA GLY A 92 -17.27 2.76 -0.93
C GLY A 92 -17.16 1.41 -1.65
N GLU A 93 -15.99 0.78 -1.59
CA GLU A 93 -15.78 -0.57 -2.12
C GLU A 93 -15.89 -1.62 -1.00
N ARG A 94 -16.33 -2.83 -1.38
CA ARG A 94 -16.44 -3.98 -0.47
C ARG A 94 -15.09 -4.66 -0.30
N ILE A 95 -14.64 -4.79 0.93
CA ILE A 95 -13.40 -5.48 1.27
C ILE A 95 -13.59 -6.99 1.08
N ASP A 96 -12.88 -7.58 0.15
CA ASP A 96 -12.86 -9.02 -0.10
C ASP A 96 -11.59 -9.69 0.47
N ALA A 97 -11.52 -11.00 0.38
CA ALA A 97 -10.39 -11.77 0.88
C ALA A 97 -9.05 -11.40 0.18
N ARG A 98 -9.10 -10.93 -1.07
CA ARG A 98 -7.89 -10.49 -1.79
C ARG A 98 -7.40 -9.15 -1.27
N CYS A 99 -8.33 -8.23 -0.97
CA CYS A 99 -7.99 -6.97 -0.31
C CYS A 99 -7.28 -7.23 1.02
N ILE A 100 -7.82 -8.14 1.83
CA ILE A 100 -7.24 -8.51 3.13
C ILE A 100 -5.82 -9.06 2.95
N ALA A 101 -5.64 -10.04 2.08
CA ALA A 101 -4.33 -10.65 1.84
C ALA A 101 -3.27 -9.63 1.39
N VAL A 102 -3.65 -8.70 0.50
CA VAL A 102 -2.73 -7.63 0.07
C VAL A 102 -2.44 -6.66 1.22
N CYS A 103 -3.45 -6.26 1.99
CA CYS A 103 -3.25 -5.39 3.15
C CYS A 103 -2.30 -6.01 4.18
N GLU A 104 -2.47 -7.29 4.50
CA GLU A 104 -1.58 -8.02 5.41
C GLU A 104 -0.14 -8.09 4.89
N ALA A 105 0.04 -8.35 3.59
CA ALA A 105 1.36 -8.38 2.95
C ALA A 105 2.09 -7.04 3.03
N TYR A 106 1.35 -5.92 3.06
CA TYR A 106 1.90 -4.57 3.24
C TYR A 106 1.89 -4.11 4.71
N GLY A 107 1.61 -5.00 5.67
CA GLY A 107 1.66 -4.70 7.09
C GLY A 107 0.53 -3.80 7.59
N ILE A 108 -0.58 -3.72 6.86
CA ILE A 108 -1.78 -2.99 7.29
C ILE A 108 -2.55 -3.88 8.24
N THR A 109 -2.67 -3.47 9.48
CA THR A 109 -3.30 -4.26 10.56
C THR A 109 -4.74 -3.86 10.85
N GLU A 110 -5.13 -2.63 10.51
CA GLU A 110 -6.43 -2.06 10.80
C GLU A 110 -6.96 -1.25 9.60
N ILE A 111 -8.26 -1.17 9.48
CA ILE A 111 -8.92 -0.42 8.41
C ILE A 111 -10.21 0.24 8.92
N SER A 112 -10.52 1.44 8.42
CA SER A 112 -11.79 2.10 8.69
C SER A 112 -12.87 1.58 7.75
N VAL A 113 -14.02 1.21 8.32
CA VAL A 113 -15.17 0.71 7.58
C VAL A 113 -16.44 1.47 7.96
N VAL A 114 -17.42 1.46 7.07
CA VAL A 114 -18.75 2.02 7.35
C VAL A 114 -19.43 1.16 8.41
N GLN A 115 -20.05 1.81 9.40
CA GLN A 115 -20.85 1.15 10.44
C GLN A 115 -22.10 0.47 9.89
#